data_e29c6776423799306504b638126bbb95
#
_entry.id   e29c6776423799306504b638126bbb95
#
_cell.length_a   1.000
_cell.length_b   1.000
_cell.length_c   1.000
_cell.angle_alpha   90.00
_cell.angle_beta   90.00
_cell.angle_gamma   90.00
#
_symmetry.space_group_name_H-M   'P 1'
#
loop_
_entity.id
_entity.type
_entity.pdbx_description
1 polymer ?
#
loop_
_entity_poly.entity_id
_entity_poly.type
_entity_poly.pdbx_seq_one_letter_code
_entity_poly.pdbx_strand_id
1 'polypeptide(L)'
;MAVLKACRGIGVPVAQAQEVAAAIAASPLALNKLLAHLAKPISSASFDFSFGVDVQNAHLLKDFSVCADAVAQGALPVILRGVAKCDVTQALAQYHGVSAEMDNGNLHVAPHQYPAQRSGRCKVDPDDWRRLGVYAALTYVPETDASRLAGAGAGLTDND
;
A
#
# COMPACT_ATOMS: atom_id res chain seq x y z
N MET A 1 3.01 12.08 -0.52
CA MET A 1 1.71 12.30 -1.23
C MET A 1 1.58 11.48 -2.52
N ALA A 2 2.59 11.40 -3.41
CA ALA A 2 2.47 10.68 -4.69
C ALA A 2 2.23 9.17 -4.53
N VAL A 3 2.96 8.48 -3.63
CA VAL A 3 2.76 7.05 -3.34
C VAL A 3 1.33 6.77 -2.86
N LEU A 4 0.84 7.56 -1.91
CA LEU A 4 -0.54 7.46 -1.42
C LEU A 4 -1.56 7.53 -2.58
N LYS A 5 -1.43 8.57 -3.43
CA LYS A 5 -2.33 8.75 -4.59
C LYS A 5 -2.22 7.59 -5.56
N ALA A 6 -1.00 7.10 -5.87
CA ALA A 6 -0.80 5.99 -6.76
C ALA A 6 -1.45 4.69 -6.24
N CYS A 7 -1.28 4.36 -4.97
CA CYS A 7 -1.93 3.21 -4.35
C CYS A 7 -3.47 3.33 -4.42
N ARG A 8 -4.01 4.51 -4.12
CA ARG A 8 -5.44 4.76 -4.24
C ARG A 8 -5.96 4.67 -5.66
N GLY A 9 -5.16 5.14 -6.64
CA GLY A 9 -5.51 5.09 -8.06
C GLY A 9 -5.75 3.68 -8.58
N ILE A 10 -5.08 2.68 -8.01
CA ILE A 10 -5.32 1.26 -8.34
C ILE A 10 -6.34 0.57 -7.42
N GLY A 11 -6.96 1.28 -6.47
CA GLY A 11 -8.01 0.75 -5.60
C GLY A 11 -7.54 0.25 -4.24
N VAL A 12 -6.30 0.53 -3.80
CA VAL A 12 -5.89 0.26 -2.41
C VAL A 12 -6.70 1.16 -1.46
N PRO A 13 -7.31 0.62 -0.39
CA PRO A 13 -8.03 1.43 0.58
C PRO A 13 -7.16 2.50 1.24
N VAL A 14 -7.76 3.58 1.73
CA VAL A 14 -7.03 4.78 2.20
C VAL A 14 -6.04 4.47 3.31
N ALA A 15 -6.45 3.69 4.31
CA ALA A 15 -5.60 3.34 5.46
C ALA A 15 -4.34 2.60 5.00
N GLN A 16 -4.50 1.51 4.23
CA GLN A 16 -3.38 0.73 3.68
C GLN A 16 -2.49 1.57 2.76
N ALA A 17 -3.08 2.44 1.94
CA ALA A 17 -2.31 3.34 1.07
C ALA A 17 -1.46 4.35 1.87
N GLN A 18 -1.94 4.82 3.04
CA GLN A 18 -1.16 5.65 3.95
C GLN A 18 0.02 4.90 4.55
N GLU A 19 -0.18 3.66 4.97
CA GLU A 19 0.87 2.80 5.53
C GLU A 19 1.92 2.45 4.50
N VAL A 20 1.51 2.08 3.27
CA VAL A 20 2.44 1.88 2.15
C VAL A 20 3.26 3.15 1.90
N ALA A 21 2.63 4.32 1.88
CA ALA A 21 3.34 5.58 1.65
C ALA A 21 4.34 5.87 2.77
N ALA A 22 4.00 5.59 4.03
CA ALA A 22 4.90 5.75 5.17
C ALA A 22 6.07 4.75 5.13
N ALA A 23 5.80 3.47 4.82
CA ALA A 23 6.81 2.43 4.68
C ALA A 23 7.83 2.76 3.57
N ILE A 24 7.35 3.19 2.39
CA ILE A 24 8.20 3.60 1.27
C ILE A 24 9.00 4.87 1.61
N ALA A 25 8.43 5.83 2.35
CA ALA A 25 9.15 7.01 2.80
C ALA A 25 10.31 6.66 3.75
N ALA A 26 10.14 5.62 4.58
CA ALA A 26 11.18 5.09 5.45
C ALA A 26 12.22 4.24 4.69
N SER A 27 11.83 3.59 3.58
CA SER A 27 12.68 2.70 2.79
C SER A 27 12.61 3.04 1.28
N PRO A 28 13.18 4.16 0.85
CA PRO A 28 12.99 4.69 -0.51
C PRO A 28 13.49 3.78 -1.63
N LEU A 29 14.45 2.89 -1.35
CA LEU A 29 14.96 1.91 -2.32
C LEU A 29 13.88 0.92 -2.79
N ALA A 30 12.79 0.79 -2.02
CA ALA A 30 11.67 -0.05 -2.40
C ALA A 30 10.74 0.57 -3.48
N LEU A 31 10.95 1.86 -3.85
CA LEU A 31 10.04 2.57 -4.76
C LEU A 31 9.96 1.92 -6.15
N ASN A 32 11.09 1.52 -6.73
CA ASN A 32 11.13 0.86 -8.04
C ASN A 32 10.36 -0.47 -8.05
N LYS A 33 10.41 -1.22 -6.95
CA LYS A 33 9.64 -2.47 -6.78
C LYS A 33 8.17 -2.21 -6.53
N LEU A 34 7.82 -1.10 -5.86
CA LEU A 34 6.44 -0.67 -5.69
C LEU A 34 5.73 -0.51 -7.04
N LEU A 35 6.38 0.07 -8.05
CA LEU A 35 5.80 0.24 -9.38
C LEU A 35 5.36 -1.08 -10.02
N ALA A 36 6.08 -2.18 -9.77
CA ALA A 36 5.69 -3.51 -10.23
C ALA A 36 4.43 -4.04 -9.52
N HIS A 37 4.21 -3.65 -8.27
CA HIS A 37 2.97 -3.99 -7.54
C HIS A 37 1.80 -3.11 -7.95
N LEU A 38 2.02 -1.83 -8.25
CA LEU A 38 0.99 -0.93 -8.77
C LEU A 38 0.45 -1.37 -10.14
N ALA A 39 1.26 -2.06 -10.93
CA ALA A 39 0.86 -2.60 -12.23
C ALA A 39 -0.01 -3.88 -12.12
N LYS A 40 -0.10 -4.50 -10.94
CA LYS A 40 -0.93 -5.69 -10.72
C LYS A 40 -2.37 -5.27 -10.40
N PRO A 41 -3.38 -5.95 -10.97
CA PRO A 41 -4.76 -5.70 -10.60
C PRO A 41 -5.00 -6.08 -9.14
N ILE A 42 -5.82 -5.28 -8.45
CA ILE A 42 -6.31 -5.63 -7.11
C ILE A 42 -7.35 -6.73 -7.27
N SER A 43 -7.01 -7.93 -6.83
CA SER A 43 -7.92 -9.07 -6.76
C SER A 43 -8.66 -9.11 -5.42
N SER A 44 -9.77 -9.84 -5.38
CA SER A 44 -10.44 -10.16 -4.12
C SER A 44 -9.67 -11.28 -3.44
N ALA A 45 -9.07 -10.99 -2.30
CA ALA A 45 -8.48 -12.01 -1.43
C ALA A 45 -9.58 -12.74 -0.66
N SER A 46 -9.38 -14.03 -0.40
CA SER A 46 -10.18 -14.78 0.56
C SER A 46 -9.37 -15.09 1.82
N PHE A 47 -10.01 -14.93 2.96
CA PHE A 47 -9.40 -15.11 4.27
C PHE A 47 -9.95 -16.39 4.92
N ASP A 48 -9.06 -17.27 5.37
CA ASP A 48 -9.39 -18.42 6.22
C ASP A 48 -8.80 -18.17 7.62
N PHE A 49 -9.66 -18.27 8.63
CA PHE A 49 -9.32 -18.03 10.04
C PHE A 49 -9.36 -19.33 10.87
N SER A 50 -9.45 -20.51 10.24
CA SER A 50 -9.57 -21.79 10.94
C SER A 50 -8.35 -22.12 11.80
N PHE A 51 -7.16 -21.79 11.31
CA PHE A 51 -5.87 -22.04 11.99
C PHE A 51 -4.92 -20.84 11.81
N GLY A 52 -5.24 -19.70 12.43
CA GLY A 52 -4.52 -18.47 12.21
C GLY A 52 -5.16 -17.63 11.10
N VAL A 53 -4.35 -17.01 10.22
CA VAL A 53 -4.85 -16.24 9.08
C VAL A 53 -4.16 -16.73 7.82
N ASP A 54 -4.90 -17.33 6.90
CA ASP A 54 -4.45 -17.74 5.57
C ASP A 54 -5.17 -16.91 4.51
N VAL A 55 -4.40 -16.13 3.73
CA VAL A 55 -4.93 -15.22 2.72
C VAL A 55 -4.62 -15.74 1.33
N GLN A 56 -5.65 -16.22 0.63
CA GLN A 56 -5.56 -16.67 -0.75
C GLN A 56 -5.66 -15.50 -1.73
N ASN A 57 -4.90 -15.52 -2.82
CA ASN A 57 -4.85 -14.45 -3.82
C ASN A 57 -4.54 -13.07 -3.22
N ALA A 58 -3.65 -13.03 -2.24
CA ALA A 58 -3.29 -11.81 -1.54
C ALA A 58 -2.65 -10.77 -2.49
N HIS A 59 -3.04 -9.51 -2.32
CA HIS A 59 -2.37 -8.38 -2.96
C HIS A 59 -1.52 -7.63 -1.92
N LEU A 60 -0.19 -7.59 -2.10
CA LEU A 60 0.75 -7.06 -1.11
C LEU A 60 0.33 -5.71 -0.53
N LEU A 61 -0.01 -4.74 -1.39
CA LEU A 61 -0.30 -3.37 -0.96
C LEU A 61 -1.63 -3.20 -0.24
N LYS A 62 -2.53 -4.19 -0.35
CA LYS A 62 -3.86 -4.16 0.25
C LYS A 62 -3.92 -5.04 1.50
N ASP A 63 -3.38 -6.25 1.42
CA ASP A 63 -3.68 -7.28 2.40
C ASP A 63 -2.57 -7.44 3.47
N PHE A 64 -1.34 -6.93 3.21
CA PHE A 64 -0.22 -7.07 4.14
C PHE A 64 -0.48 -6.40 5.49
N SER A 65 -1.01 -5.18 5.49
CA SER A 65 -1.30 -4.44 6.72
C SER A 65 -2.31 -5.18 7.60
N VAL A 66 -3.36 -5.73 6.99
CA VAL A 66 -4.37 -6.54 7.70
C VAL A 66 -3.72 -7.76 8.35
N CYS A 67 -2.79 -8.41 7.66
CA CYS A 67 -2.03 -9.53 8.20
C CYS A 67 -1.09 -9.12 9.33
N ALA A 68 -0.43 -7.98 9.21
CA ALA A 68 0.43 -7.44 10.26
C ALA A 68 -0.37 -7.09 11.52
N ASP A 69 -1.56 -6.50 11.36
CA ASP A 69 -2.49 -6.23 12.46
C ASP A 69 -2.96 -7.53 13.13
N ALA A 70 -3.24 -8.58 12.36
CA ALA A 70 -3.59 -9.88 12.90
C ALA A 70 -2.45 -10.47 13.76
N VAL A 71 -1.19 -10.35 13.29
CA VAL A 71 -0.01 -10.72 14.08
C VAL A 71 0.07 -9.92 15.39
N ALA A 72 -0.18 -8.61 15.33
CA ALA A 72 -0.18 -7.75 16.52
C ALA A 72 -1.28 -8.14 17.53
N GLN A 73 -2.39 -8.72 17.04
CA GLN A 73 -3.48 -9.29 17.87
C GLN A 73 -3.20 -10.72 18.34
N GLY A 74 -2.04 -11.28 18.01
CA GLY A 74 -1.63 -12.63 18.42
C GLY A 74 -2.09 -13.77 17.51
N ALA A 75 -2.62 -13.47 16.33
CA ALA A 75 -2.96 -14.51 15.36
C ALA A 75 -1.69 -15.14 14.78
N LEU A 76 -1.57 -16.45 14.87
CA LEU A 76 -0.45 -17.23 14.31
C LEU A 76 -0.96 -18.64 13.92
N PRO A 77 -0.51 -19.19 12.78
CA PRO A 77 0.32 -18.56 11.74
C PRO A 77 -0.44 -17.52 10.93
N VAL A 78 0.29 -16.59 10.29
CA VAL A 78 -0.27 -15.65 9.30
C VAL A 78 0.46 -15.84 7.98
N ILE A 79 -0.29 -16.20 6.94
CA ILE A 79 0.24 -16.63 5.63
C ILE A 79 -0.43 -15.84 4.52
N LEU A 80 0.38 -15.24 3.63
CA LEU A 80 -0.10 -14.62 2.39
C LEU A 80 0.35 -15.45 1.20
N ARG A 81 -0.62 -15.94 0.42
CA ARG A 81 -0.37 -16.73 -0.79
C ARG A 81 -0.39 -15.87 -2.04
N GLY A 82 0.52 -16.17 -2.98
CA GLY A 82 0.65 -15.43 -4.23
C GLY A 82 1.47 -14.13 -4.10
N VAL A 83 2.04 -13.86 -2.93
CA VAL A 83 2.91 -12.71 -2.67
C VAL A 83 4.37 -13.17 -2.59
N ALA A 84 5.26 -12.48 -3.30
CA ALA A 84 6.69 -12.71 -3.23
C ALA A 84 7.37 -11.76 -2.24
N LYS A 85 8.42 -12.22 -1.56
CA LYS A 85 9.28 -11.35 -0.76
C LYS A 85 10.06 -10.41 -1.69
N CYS A 86 10.02 -9.13 -1.39
CA CYS A 86 10.74 -8.09 -2.12
C CYS A 86 11.01 -6.88 -1.20
N ASP A 87 11.67 -5.85 -1.71
CA ASP A 87 11.98 -4.65 -0.93
C ASP A 87 10.73 -3.96 -0.37
N VAL A 88 9.60 -3.99 -1.09
CA VAL A 88 8.32 -3.45 -0.59
C VAL A 88 7.80 -4.27 0.58
N THR A 89 7.87 -5.60 0.49
CA THR A 89 7.52 -6.51 1.59
C THR A 89 8.36 -6.20 2.83
N GLN A 90 9.68 -6.02 2.64
CA GLN A 90 10.60 -5.69 3.73
C GLN A 90 10.29 -4.32 4.34
N ALA A 91 9.99 -3.31 3.51
CA ALA A 91 9.63 -1.98 3.99
C ALA A 91 8.34 -2.00 4.82
N LEU A 92 7.32 -2.73 4.36
CA LEU A 92 6.07 -2.92 5.09
C LEU A 92 6.29 -3.69 6.40
N ALA A 93 7.06 -4.76 6.37
CA ALA A 93 7.38 -5.56 7.56
C ALA A 93 8.08 -4.70 8.63
N GLN A 94 9.06 -3.90 8.23
CA GLN A 94 9.74 -2.97 9.14
C GLN A 94 8.81 -1.89 9.69
N TYR A 95 7.92 -1.36 8.85
CA TYR A 95 6.94 -0.35 9.27
C TYR A 95 5.98 -0.88 10.33
N HIS A 96 5.50 -2.12 10.17
CA HIS A 96 4.58 -2.77 11.11
C HIS A 96 5.25 -3.49 12.29
N GLY A 97 6.58 -3.59 12.33
CA GLY A 97 7.28 -4.33 13.38
C GLY A 97 7.08 -5.85 13.31
N VAL A 98 6.96 -6.40 12.10
CA VAL A 98 6.79 -7.83 11.86
C VAL A 98 7.89 -8.35 10.96
N SER A 99 8.21 -9.65 11.01
CA SER A 99 9.03 -10.32 10.00
C SER A 99 8.15 -10.82 8.87
N ALA A 100 8.73 -10.92 7.66
CA ALA A 100 8.08 -11.48 6.50
C ALA A 100 9.07 -12.39 5.77
N GLU A 101 8.84 -13.70 5.85
CA GLU A 101 9.76 -14.72 5.33
C GLU A 101 9.04 -15.66 4.36
N MET A 102 9.76 -16.11 3.32
CA MET A 102 9.22 -17.11 2.40
C MET A 102 9.44 -18.52 2.94
N ASP A 103 8.36 -19.28 2.99
CA ASP A 103 8.41 -20.71 3.25
C ASP A 103 7.46 -21.44 2.30
N ASN A 104 7.95 -22.46 1.60
CA ASN A 104 7.21 -23.27 0.63
C ASN A 104 6.40 -22.43 -0.40
N GLY A 105 6.97 -21.31 -0.86
CA GLY A 105 6.35 -20.42 -1.84
C GLY A 105 5.27 -19.50 -1.28
N ASN A 106 5.08 -19.47 0.03
CA ASN A 106 4.14 -18.58 0.72
C ASN A 106 4.90 -17.57 1.59
N LEU A 107 4.33 -16.38 1.77
CA LEU A 107 4.88 -15.35 2.65
C LEU A 107 4.29 -15.53 4.06
N HIS A 108 5.14 -15.88 5.00
CA HIS A 108 4.80 -16.01 6.41
C HIS A 108 5.11 -14.71 7.14
N VAL A 109 4.15 -14.21 7.92
CA VAL A 109 4.28 -12.99 8.73
C VAL A 109 4.26 -13.38 10.20
N ALA A 110 5.23 -12.89 10.97
CA ALA A 110 5.36 -13.20 12.39
C ALA A 110 5.83 -11.97 13.19
N PRO A 111 5.65 -11.96 14.51
CA PRO A 111 6.12 -10.86 15.34
C PRO A 111 7.64 -10.66 15.21
N HIS A 112 8.07 -9.41 15.12
CA HIS A 112 9.48 -9.05 15.07
C HIS A 112 9.70 -7.65 15.65
N GLN A 113 10.84 -7.43 16.26
CA GLN A 113 11.25 -6.11 16.70
C GLN A 113 12.35 -5.58 15.78
N TYR A 114 12.04 -4.55 15.01
CA TYR A 114 13.04 -3.82 14.25
C TYR A 114 13.54 -2.61 15.03
N PRO A 115 14.83 -2.27 14.91
CA PRO A 115 15.32 -0.98 15.41
C PRO A 115 14.59 0.16 14.68
N ALA A 116 14.29 1.23 15.40
CA ALA A 116 13.63 2.40 14.82
C ALA A 116 14.44 2.93 13.62
N GLN A 117 13.84 2.94 12.45
CA GLN A 117 14.44 3.51 11.26
C GLN A 117 14.15 5.01 11.18
N ARG A 118 15.19 5.79 10.91
CA ARG A 118 15.05 7.22 10.61
C ARG A 118 14.87 7.37 9.11
N SER A 119 13.74 7.91 8.69
CA SER A 119 13.53 8.34 7.31
C SER A 119 14.40 9.57 7.03
N GLY A 120 15.09 9.57 5.90
CA GLY A 120 15.87 10.69 5.41
C GLY A 120 15.41 11.12 4.02
N ARG A 121 15.90 12.27 3.54
CA ARG A 121 15.71 12.66 2.14
C ARG A 121 16.47 11.68 1.25
N CYS A 122 15.82 11.16 0.22
CA CYS A 122 16.44 10.32 -0.79
C CYS A 122 16.30 10.94 -2.18
N LYS A 123 17.21 10.58 -3.07
CA LYS A 123 17.05 10.85 -4.50
C LYS A 123 16.17 9.75 -5.09
N VAL A 124 15.11 10.16 -5.76
CA VAL A 124 14.23 9.27 -6.52
C VAL A 124 14.59 9.41 -7.99
N ASP A 125 14.61 8.29 -8.71
CA ASP A 125 14.80 8.31 -10.15
C ASP A 125 13.66 9.11 -10.83
N PRO A 126 13.96 10.06 -11.72
CA PRO A 126 12.92 10.86 -12.38
C PRO A 126 11.92 10.03 -13.18
N ASP A 127 12.35 8.90 -13.76
CA ASP A 127 11.47 8.01 -14.52
C ASP A 127 10.53 7.23 -13.59
N ASP A 128 11.01 6.75 -12.47
CA ASP A 128 10.17 6.13 -11.45
C ASP A 128 9.16 7.12 -10.90
N TRP A 129 9.57 8.38 -10.69
CA TRP A 129 8.67 9.45 -10.26
C TRP A 129 7.58 9.74 -11.29
N ARG A 130 7.94 9.78 -12.58
CA ARG A 130 6.98 9.98 -13.68
C ARG A 130 5.98 8.81 -13.77
N ARG A 131 6.46 7.57 -13.67
CA ARG A 131 5.62 6.36 -13.66
C ARG A 131 4.65 6.35 -12.48
N LEU A 132 5.11 6.75 -11.30
CA LEU A 132 4.25 6.89 -10.11
C LEU A 132 3.14 7.93 -10.35
N GLY A 133 3.45 9.02 -11.07
CA GLY A 133 2.50 10.04 -11.46
C GLY A 133 1.33 9.51 -12.31
N VAL A 134 1.59 8.52 -13.19
CA VAL A 134 0.55 7.88 -14.01
C VAL A 134 -0.50 7.21 -13.11
N TYR A 135 -0.07 6.43 -12.13
CA TYR A 135 -0.99 5.79 -11.18
C TYR A 135 -1.68 6.81 -10.26
N ALA A 136 -0.96 7.85 -9.84
CA ALA A 136 -1.55 8.91 -9.03
C ALA A 136 -2.66 9.68 -9.77
N ALA A 137 -2.54 9.81 -11.09
CA ALA A 137 -3.56 10.46 -11.91
C ALA A 137 -4.90 9.71 -11.93
N LEU A 138 -4.89 8.39 -11.70
CA LEU A 138 -6.11 7.58 -11.63
C LEU A 138 -7.01 7.93 -10.43
N THR A 139 -6.50 8.67 -9.45
CA THR A 139 -7.31 9.18 -8.32
C THR A 139 -8.12 10.42 -8.67
N TYR A 140 -7.80 11.10 -9.77
CA TYR A 140 -8.56 12.27 -10.20
C TYR A 140 -9.81 11.82 -10.92
N VAL A 141 -10.96 12.15 -10.37
CA VAL A 141 -12.22 12.09 -11.11
C VAL A 141 -12.14 13.19 -12.17
N PRO A 142 -12.33 12.88 -13.48
CA PRO A 142 -12.40 13.91 -14.49
C PRO A 142 -13.47 14.93 -14.08
N GLU A 143 -13.15 16.20 -14.09
CA GLU A 143 -14.16 17.25 -13.91
C GLU A 143 -15.18 17.13 -15.04
N THR A 144 -16.40 16.78 -14.69
CA THR A 144 -17.54 16.85 -15.61
C THR A 144 -18.08 18.28 -15.60
N ASP A 145 -18.73 18.72 -16.69
CA ASP A 145 -19.38 20.04 -16.73
C ASP A 145 -20.40 20.19 -15.59
N ALA A 146 -21.05 19.09 -15.18
CA ALA A 146 -21.92 19.05 -14.00
C ALA A 146 -21.19 19.30 -12.69
N SER A 147 -19.96 18.75 -12.50
CA SER A 147 -19.18 19.01 -11.29
C SER A 147 -18.60 20.42 -11.25
N ARG A 148 -18.25 20.99 -12.42
CA ARG A 148 -17.85 22.40 -12.53
C ARG A 148 -18.97 23.35 -12.17
N LEU A 149 -20.17 23.08 -12.67
CA LEU A 149 -21.36 23.89 -12.36
C LEU A 149 -21.76 23.78 -10.89
N ALA A 150 -21.66 22.58 -10.29
CA ALA A 150 -21.94 22.38 -8.86
C ALA A 150 -20.87 23.00 -7.95
N GLY A 151 -19.59 23.01 -8.38
CA GLY A 151 -18.49 23.63 -7.65
C GLY A 151 -18.46 25.16 -7.78
N ALA A 152 -18.87 25.69 -8.92
CA ALA A 152 -18.95 27.15 -9.15
C ALA A 152 -20.10 27.82 -8.39
N GLY A 153 -21.11 27.05 -7.98
CA GLY A 153 -22.24 27.59 -7.20
C GLY A 153 -21.88 27.98 -5.76
N ALA A 154 -20.77 27.48 -5.23
CA ALA A 154 -20.34 27.87 -3.88
C ALA A 154 -19.65 29.24 -3.79
N GLY A 155 -19.32 29.85 -4.93
CA GLY A 155 -18.67 31.16 -4.99
C GLY A 155 -19.59 32.34 -5.44
N LEU A 156 -20.83 32.06 -5.78
CA LEU A 156 -21.75 33.07 -6.30
C LEU A 156 -22.74 33.65 -5.27
N THR A 157 -22.71 33.16 -4.03
CA THR A 157 -23.65 33.58 -2.98
C THR A 157 -23.02 34.44 -1.88
N ASP A 158 -21.73 34.75 -1.96
CA ASP A 158 -21.05 35.56 -0.92
C ASP A 158 -20.78 37.02 -1.31
N ASN A 159 -21.47 37.54 -2.30
CA ASN A 159 -21.36 38.96 -2.73
C ASN A 159 -22.71 39.66 -2.85
N ASP A 160 -23.54 39.58 -1.80
CA ASP A 160 -24.64 40.53 -1.56
C ASP A 160 -24.63 41.04 -0.13
#